data_8e59e6a4c39742603c89c19bc3efaaca
#
_entry.id   8e59e6a4c39742603c89c19bc3efaaca
#
_cell.length_a   1.000
_cell.length_b   1.000
_cell.length_c   1.000
_cell.angle_alpha   90.00
_cell.angle_beta   90.00
_cell.angle_gamma   90.00
#
_symmetry.space_group_name_H-M   'P 1'
#
loop_
_entity.id
_entity.type
_entity.pdbx_description
1 polymer ?
#
loop_
_entity_poly.entity_id
_entity_poly.type
_entity_poly.pdbx_seq_one_letter_code
_entity_poly.pdbx_strand_id
1 'polypeptide(L)'
;MKNVIVILFAILDCKVWSTAQVTAWADRLISKLDSPRAWLLDLSIGNSVESCLETVHEAIRESGMLLPEDIGELMAGFILLRYDSGELSESQARSLLVDVVDAYETSSIDAETAGVLSLDSSVYMEFRRSAKQALEHMNSVQFLESESELINDYPKRD
;
A
#
# COMPACT_ATOMS: atom_id res chain seq x y z
N MET A 1 3.71 -11.01 -8.14
CA MET A 1 4.07 -10.25 -6.93
C MET A 1 3.64 -8.81 -7.17
N LYS A 2 3.01 -8.14 -6.20
CA LYS A 2 2.54 -6.77 -6.39
C LYS A 2 3.73 -5.82 -6.48
N ASN A 3 3.64 -4.84 -7.37
CA ASN A 3 4.62 -3.79 -7.53
C ASN A 3 4.77 -2.99 -6.21
N VAL A 4 6.01 -2.70 -5.83
CA VAL A 4 6.36 -1.96 -4.60
C VAL A 4 5.63 -0.62 -4.49
N ILE A 5 5.49 0.12 -5.59
CA ILE A 5 4.83 1.43 -5.57
C ILE A 5 3.31 1.31 -5.34
N VAL A 6 2.69 0.24 -5.85
CA VAL A 6 1.26 -0.06 -5.61
C VAL A 6 1.03 -0.43 -4.15
N ILE A 7 1.93 -1.24 -3.57
CA ILE A 7 1.86 -1.57 -2.14
C ILE A 7 2.05 -0.32 -1.30
N LEU A 8 3.00 0.53 -1.64
CA LEU A 8 3.25 1.79 -0.94
C LEU A 8 2.05 2.74 -1.02
N PHE A 9 1.40 2.82 -2.19
CA PHE A 9 0.14 3.55 -2.36
C PHE A 9 -0.91 3.06 -1.36
N ALA A 10 -1.17 1.75 -1.31
CA ALA A 10 -2.16 1.18 -0.40
C ALA A 10 -1.80 1.39 1.08
N ILE A 11 -0.52 1.29 1.44
CA ILE A 11 0.00 1.56 2.80
C ILE A 11 -0.30 3.01 3.21
N LEU A 12 -0.05 3.96 2.31
CA LEU A 12 -0.24 5.39 2.58
C LEU A 12 -1.71 5.77 2.63
N ASP A 13 -2.49 5.31 1.67
CA ASP A 13 -3.92 5.61 1.60
C ASP A 13 -4.69 5.03 2.80
N CYS A 14 -4.33 3.82 3.22
CA CYS A 14 -4.88 3.20 4.42
C CYS A 14 -4.22 3.67 5.72
N LYS A 15 -3.24 4.59 5.67
CA LYS A 15 -2.52 5.15 6.83
C LYS A 15 -1.87 4.08 7.73
N VAL A 16 -1.32 3.02 7.12
CA VAL A 16 -0.63 1.94 7.83
C VAL A 16 0.71 2.40 8.37
N TRP A 17 1.44 3.21 7.57
CA TRP A 17 2.69 3.82 7.98
C TRP A 17 2.52 5.31 8.27
N SER A 18 3.23 5.77 9.29
CA SER A 18 3.44 7.20 9.55
C SER A 18 4.41 7.79 8.53
N THR A 19 4.42 9.11 8.42
CA THR A 19 5.41 9.84 7.60
C THR A 19 6.84 9.41 7.94
N ALA A 20 7.17 9.31 9.23
CA ALA A 20 8.50 8.90 9.68
C ALA A 20 8.88 7.48 9.21
N GLN A 21 7.93 6.55 9.14
CA GLN A 21 8.18 5.20 8.63
C GLN A 21 8.42 5.20 7.11
N VAL A 22 7.66 6.00 6.37
CA VAL A 22 7.82 6.14 4.91
C VAL A 22 9.16 6.78 4.58
N THR A 23 9.52 7.90 5.21
CA THR A 23 10.78 8.58 4.97
C THR A 23 11.97 7.70 5.34
N ALA A 24 11.92 7.00 6.48
CA ALA A 24 12.97 6.06 6.88
C ALA A 24 13.11 4.88 5.90
N TRP A 25 12.01 4.40 5.34
CA TRP A 25 12.03 3.37 4.31
C TRP A 25 12.69 3.89 3.02
N ALA A 26 12.30 5.08 2.56
CA ALA A 26 12.89 5.73 1.38
C ALA A 26 14.39 5.96 1.56
N ASP A 27 14.82 6.50 2.70
CA ASP A 27 16.23 6.74 3.02
C ASP A 27 17.07 5.47 2.97
N ARG A 28 16.53 4.35 3.47
CA ARG A 28 17.22 3.06 3.40
C ARG A 28 17.41 2.57 1.97
N LEU A 29 16.42 2.77 1.10
CA LEU A 29 16.55 2.45 -0.32
C LEU A 29 17.55 3.37 -1.02
N ILE A 30 17.44 4.67 -0.82
CA ILE A 30 18.35 5.67 -1.39
C ILE A 30 19.80 5.34 -1.04
N SER A 31 20.07 4.94 0.20
CA SER A 31 21.43 4.61 0.65
C SER A 31 22.04 3.37 -0.05
N LYS A 32 21.22 2.57 -0.74
CA LYS A 32 21.64 1.33 -1.42
C LYS A 32 21.63 1.44 -2.93
N LEU A 33 21.08 2.52 -3.48
CA LEU A 33 20.93 2.72 -4.91
C LEU A 33 22.00 3.71 -5.41
N ASP A 34 22.68 3.36 -6.50
CA ASP A 34 23.64 4.27 -7.15
C ASP A 34 22.95 5.46 -7.80
N SER A 35 21.71 5.29 -8.24
CA SER A 35 20.92 6.32 -8.91
C SER A 35 19.45 6.24 -8.49
N PRO A 36 19.11 6.74 -7.29
CA PRO A 36 17.75 6.68 -6.79
C PRO A 36 16.78 7.47 -7.69
N ARG A 37 15.57 6.97 -7.84
CA ARG A 37 14.50 7.62 -8.59
C ARG A 37 14.05 8.91 -7.89
N ALA A 38 13.61 9.89 -8.69
CA ALA A 38 13.16 11.19 -8.16
C ALA A 38 12.06 11.03 -7.10
N TRP A 39 11.07 10.18 -7.34
CA TRP A 39 9.98 9.96 -6.38
C TRP A 39 10.45 9.39 -5.01
N LEU A 40 11.54 8.60 -4.97
CA LEU A 40 12.14 8.15 -3.71
C LEU A 40 12.78 9.30 -2.95
N LEU A 41 13.48 10.20 -3.67
CA LEU A 41 14.06 11.41 -3.09
C LEU A 41 12.96 12.31 -2.52
N ASP A 42 11.86 12.48 -3.25
CA ASP A 42 10.72 13.27 -2.81
C ASP A 42 10.04 12.67 -1.57
N LEU A 43 9.93 11.33 -1.51
CA LEU A 43 9.43 10.63 -0.31
C LEU A 43 10.32 10.85 0.91
N SER A 44 11.64 10.87 0.73
CA SER A 44 12.59 11.02 1.85
C SER A 44 12.51 12.40 2.53
N ILE A 45 12.01 13.39 1.83
CA ILE A 45 11.78 14.75 2.35
C ILE A 45 10.31 15.06 2.62
N GLY A 46 9.42 14.08 2.45
CA GLY A 46 7.99 14.22 2.71
C GLY A 46 7.72 14.63 4.16
N ASN A 47 6.81 15.58 4.35
CA ASN A 47 6.49 16.14 5.66
C ASN A 47 5.11 15.73 6.21
N SER A 48 4.31 15.06 5.39
CA SER A 48 3.01 14.53 5.76
C SER A 48 2.68 13.26 4.97
N VAL A 49 1.74 12.45 5.47
CA VAL A 49 1.23 11.27 4.74
C VAL A 49 0.60 11.70 3.41
N GLU A 50 -0.11 12.82 3.41
CA GLU A 50 -0.76 13.38 2.24
C GLU A 50 0.27 13.75 1.16
N SER A 51 1.35 14.42 1.52
CA SER A 51 2.42 14.77 0.55
C SER A 51 3.13 13.53 0.01
N CYS A 52 3.36 12.52 0.83
CA CYS A 52 3.91 11.24 0.39
C CYS A 52 2.95 10.52 -0.56
N LEU A 53 1.64 10.54 -0.27
CA LEU A 53 0.63 9.94 -1.12
C LEU A 53 0.55 10.64 -2.49
N GLU A 54 0.62 11.97 -2.54
CA GLU A 54 0.70 12.74 -3.78
C GLU A 54 1.91 12.35 -4.62
N THR A 55 3.07 12.21 -4.00
CA THR A 55 4.30 11.75 -4.66
C THR A 55 4.10 10.37 -5.31
N VAL A 56 3.48 9.44 -4.59
CA VAL A 56 3.21 8.08 -5.11
C VAL A 56 2.18 8.11 -6.23
N HIS A 57 1.12 8.89 -6.11
CA HIS A 57 0.14 9.09 -7.18
C HIS A 57 0.78 9.62 -8.47
N GLU A 58 1.66 10.62 -8.33
CA GLU A 58 2.40 11.18 -9.46
C GLU A 58 3.26 10.11 -10.13
N ALA A 59 4.01 9.34 -9.35
CA ALA A 59 4.86 8.27 -9.85
C ALA A 59 4.06 7.17 -10.58
N ILE A 60 2.88 6.79 -10.06
CA ILE A 60 1.97 5.85 -10.73
C ILE A 60 1.48 6.44 -12.06
N ARG A 61 1.05 7.71 -12.07
CA ARG A 61 0.57 8.39 -13.26
C ARG A 61 1.65 8.52 -14.34
N GLU A 62 2.86 8.94 -13.95
CA GLU A 62 3.98 9.10 -14.88
C GLU A 62 4.44 7.78 -15.48
N SER A 63 4.36 6.69 -14.73
CA SER A 63 4.71 5.36 -15.22
C SER A 63 3.68 4.78 -16.18
N GLY A 64 2.47 5.34 -16.24
CA GLY A 64 1.34 4.76 -16.97
C GLY A 64 0.81 3.46 -16.38
N MET A 65 1.17 3.17 -15.14
CA MET A 65 0.77 1.95 -14.43
C MET A 65 -0.73 1.99 -14.10
N LEU A 66 -1.40 0.86 -14.26
CA LEU A 66 -2.77 0.66 -13.78
C LEU A 66 -2.72 0.00 -12.39
N LEU A 67 -3.61 0.40 -11.51
CA LEU A 67 -3.81 -0.29 -10.24
C LEU A 67 -4.34 -1.70 -10.52
N PRO A 68 -3.83 -2.73 -9.84
CA PRO A 68 -4.30 -4.10 -10.01
C PRO A 68 -5.75 -4.26 -9.52
N GLU A 69 -6.48 -5.21 -10.12
CA GLU A 69 -7.88 -5.46 -9.77
C GLU A 69 -8.09 -5.86 -8.30
N ASP A 70 -7.08 -6.46 -7.66
CA ASP A 70 -7.13 -6.88 -6.26
C ASP A 70 -6.63 -5.81 -5.26
N ILE A 71 -6.46 -4.56 -5.70
CA ILE A 71 -6.01 -3.46 -4.82
C ILE A 71 -6.97 -3.21 -3.66
N GLY A 72 -8.28 -3.29 -3.91
CA GLY A 72 -9.30 -3.12 -2.88
C GLY A 72 -9.19 -4.19 -1.77
N GLU A 73 -8.89 -5.42 -2.12
CA GLU A 73 -8.69 -6.52 -1.16
C GLU A 73 -7.44 -6.29 -0.30
N LEU A 74 -6.35 -5.80 -0.91
CA LEU A 74 -5.14 -5.43 -0.19
C LEU A 74 -5.41 -4.30 0.81
N MET A 75 -6.09 -3.25 0.36
CA MET A 75 -6.44 -2.10 1.20
C MET A 75 -7.37 -2.50 2.35
N ALA A 76 -8.38 -3.33 2.07
CA ALA A 76 -9.23 -3.90 3.11
C ALA A 76 -8.42 -4.69 4.13
N GLY A 77 -7.45 -5.48 3.68
CA GLY A 77 -6.52 -6.18 4.56
C GLY A 77 -5.73 -5.25 5.49
N PHE A 78 -5.24 -4.13 4.98
CA PHE A 78 -4.54 -3.11 5.79
C PHE A 78 -5.45 -2.46 6.83
N ILE A 79 -6.69 -2.16 6.49
CA ILE A 79 -7.68 -1.63 7.45
C ILE A 79 -7.91 -2.65 8.58
N LEU A 80 -8.06 -3.94 8.24
CA LEU A 80 -8.24 -5.01 9.20
C LEU A 80 -7.02 -5.18 10.12
N LEU A 81 -5.80 -5.05 9.61
CA LEU A 81 -4.59 -5.09 10.44
C LEU A 81 -4.54 -3.92 11.45
N ARG A 82 -4.99 -2.73 11.05
CA ARG A 82 -5.11 -1.58 11.97
C ARG A 82 -6.20 -1.80 13.03
N TYR A 83 -7.30 -2.46 12.68
CA TYR A 83 -8.29 -2.89 13.64
C TYR A 83 -7.70 -3.92 14.63
N ASP A 84 -7.00 -4.93 14.14
CA ASP A 84 -6.37 -5.97 14.98
C ASP A 84 -5.33 -5.39 15.95
N SER A 85 -4.63 -4.32 15.55
CA SER A 85 -3.67 -3.61 16.41
C SER A 85 -4.32 -2.66 17.43
N GLY A 86 -5.64 -2.48 17.37
CA GLY A 86 -6.38 -1.58 18.24
C GLY A 86 -6.32 -0.10 17.84
N GLU A 87 -5.77 0.23 16.67
CA GLU A 87 -5.76 1.61 16.14
C GLU A 87 -7.15 2.10 15.69
N LEU A 88 -7.99 1.17 15.26
CA LEU A 88 -9.36 1.44 14.82
C LEU A 88 -10.36 0.72 15.72
N SER A 89 -11.48 1.39 16.03
CA SER A 89 -12.65 0.73 16.57
C SER A 89 -13.33 -0.13 15.49
N GLU A 90 -14.20 -1.06 15.89
CA GLU A 90 -14.98 -1.85 14.93
C GLU A 90 -15.81 -0.96 13.99
N SER A 91 -16.44 0.08 14.51
CA SER A 91 -17.23 1.02 13.71
C SER A 91 -16.38 1.77 12.68
N GLN A 92 -15.19 2.21 13.06
CA GLN A 92 -14.25 2.88 12.14
C GLN A 92 -13.75 1.92 11.07
N ALA A 93 -13.38 0.69 11.46
CA ALA A 93 -12.93 -0.32 10.51
C ALA A 93 -14.02 -0.66 9.49
N ARG A 94 -15.27 -0.85 9.94
CA ARG A 94 -16.41 -1.12 9.04
C ARG A 94 -16.66 0.01 8.06
N SER A 95 -16.65 1.26 8.52
CA SER A 95 -16.84 2.42 7.64
C SER A 95 -15.76 2.45 6.55
N LEU A 96 -14.50 2.31 6.93
CA LEU A 96 -13.38 2.29 5.97
C LEU A 96 -13.43 1.09 5.01
N LEU A 97 -13.85 -0.09 5.48
CA LEU A 97 -14.02 -1.27 4.63
C LEU A 97 -15.09 -1.04 3.56
N VAL A 98 -16.23 -0.45 3.93
CA VAL A 98 -17.30 -0.10 2.98
C VAL A 98 -16.76 0.87 1.94
N ASP A 99 -16.09 1.93 2.37
CA ASP A 99 -15.54 2.96 1.47
C ASP A 99 -14.53 2.36 0.47
N VAL A 100 -13.63 1.50 0.92
CA VAL A 100 -12.63 0.84 0.07
C VAL A 100 -13.28 -0.13 -0.91
N VAL A 101 -14.22 -0.96 -0.45
CA VAL A 101 -14.91 -1.93 -1.31
C VAL A 101 -15.75 -1.22 -2.38
N ASP A 102 -16.39 -0.11 -2.03
CA ASP A 102 -17.15 0.71 -2.98
C ASP A 102 -16.24 1.40 -4.02
N ALA A 103 -15.10 1.94 -3.56
CA ALA A 103 -14.18 2.68 -4.43
C ALA A 103 -13.38 1.79 -5.40
N TYR A 104 -13.02 0.57 -5.00
CA TYR A 104 -12.08 -0.30 -5.72
C TYR A 104 -12.67 -1.62 -6.23
N GLU A 105 -13.98 -1.80 -6.14
CA GLU A 105 -14.73 -2.94 -6.71
C GLU A 105 -14.06 -4.30 -6.44
N THR A 106 -14.01 -4.72 -5.17
CA THR A 106 -13.42 -6.02 -4.82
C THR A 106 -14.20 -7.17 -5.46
N SER A 107 -13.49 -8.23 -5.89
CA SER A 107 -14.12 -9.41 -6.49
C SER A 107 -14.83 -10.32 -5.48
N SER A 108 -14.46 -10.21 -4.19
CA SER A 108 -14.89 -11.15 -3.15
C SER A 108 -16.13 -10.71 -2.38
N ILE A 109 -16.34 -9.41 -2.23
CA ILE A 109 -17.48 -8.84 -1.48
C ILE A 109 -17.89 -7.50 -2.09
N ASP A 110 -19.17 -7.14 -1.93
CA ASP A 110 -19.69 -5.82 -2.24
C ASP A 110 -19.74 -4.91 -0.98
N ALA A 111 -20.06 -3.64 -1.19
CA ALA A 111 -20.11 -2.66 -0.10
C ALA A 111 -21.21 -2.99 0.94
N GLU A 112 -22.35 -3.53 0.52
CA GLU A 112 -23.41 -3.95 1.42
C GLU A 112 -22.95 -5.09 2.33
N THR A 113 -22.31 -6.12 1.75
CA THR A 113 -21.71 -7.23 2.49
C THR A 113 -20.62 -6.76 3.43
N ALA A 114 -19.75 -5.81 2.99
CA ALA A 114 -18.70 -5.26 3.83
C ALA A 114 -19.23 -4.55 5.08
N GLY A 115 -20.43 -3.95 5.00
CA GLY A 115 -21.08 -3.29 6.12
C GLY A 115 -21.55 -4.24 7.24
N VAL A 116 -21.81 -5.52 6.94
CA VAL A 116 -22.45 -6.47 7.86
C VAL A 116 -21.64 -7.75 8.10
N LEU A 117 -20.65 -8.07 7.24
CA LEU A 117 -19.84 -9.27 7.37
C LEU A 117 -19.05 -9.24 8.67
N SER A 118 -18.98 -10.38 9.39
CA SER A 118 -18.13 -10.50 10.57
C SER A 118 -16.67 -10.18 10.24
N LEU A 119 -16.01 -9.37 11.09
CA LEU A 119 -14.59 -9.05 10.92
C LEU A 119 -13.68 -10.27 11.08
N ASP A 120 -14.17 -11.38 11.63
CA ASP A 120 -13.49 -12.68 11.76
C ASP A 120 -13.82 -13.65 10.62
N SER A 121 -14.53 -13.22 9.59
CA SER A 121 -14.90 -14.06 8.45
C SER A 121 -13.67 -14.59 7.70
N SER A 122 -13.83 -15.72 7.00
CA SER A 122 -12.76 -16.33 6.20
C SER A 122 -12.27 -15.42 5.08
N VAL A 123 -13.16 -14.63 4.48
CA VAL A 123 -12.80 -13.64 3.45
C VAL A 123 -11.85 -12.59 4.02
N TYR A 124 -12.17 -12.04 5.19
CA TYR A 124 -11.32 -11.05 5.84
C TYR A 124 -10.02 -11.65 6.39
N MET A 125 -9.97 -12.92 6.70
CA MET A 125 -8.72 -13.62 7.03
C MET A 125 -7.78 -13.69 5.82
N GLU A 126 -8.30 -13.92 4.62
CA GLU A 126 -7.50 -13.90 3.38
C GLU A 126 -6.97 -12.48 3.08
N PHE A 127 -7.77 -11.44 3.27
CA PHE A 127 -7.33 -10.07 3.10
C PHE A 127 -6.20 -9.71 4.07
N ARG A 128 -6.30 -10.11 5.34
CA ARG A 128 -5.21 -9.94 6.33
C ARG A 128 -3.94 -10.65 5.91
N ARG A 129 -4.06 -11.87 5.38
CA ARG A 129 -2.91 -12.65 4.91
C ARG A 129 -2.19 -11.92 3.78
N SER A 130 -2.91 -11.46 2.78
CA SER A 130 -2.35 -10.69 1.66
C SER A 130 -1.68 -9.40 2.12
N ALA A 131 -2.28 -8.68 3.06
CA ALA A 131 -1.72 -7.45 3.62
C ALA A 131 -0.43 -7.72 4.42
N LYS A 132 -0.38 -8.77 5.23
CA LYS A 132 0.84 -9.18 5.95
C LYS A 132 1.96 -9.53 4.99
N GLN A 133 1.67 -10.32 3.95
CA GLN A 133 2.66 -10.68 2.93
C GLN A 133 3.20 -9.43 2.19
N ALA A 134 2.34 -8.47 1.90
CA ALA A 134 2.74 -7.21 1.29
C ALA A 134 3.68 -6.40 2.20
N LEU A 135 3.38 -6.29 3.49
CA LEU A 135 4.27 -5.63 4.45
C LEU A 135 5.61 -6.33 4.60
N GLU A 136 5.62 -7.67 4.64
CA GLU A 136 6.85 -8.47 4.65
C GLU A 136 7.68 -8.22 3.40
N HIS A 137 7.04 -8.16 2.23
CA HIS A 137 7.70 -7.81 0.98
C HIS A 137 8.31 -6.41 1.03
N MET A 138 7.58 -5.40 1.50
CA MET A 138 8.09 -4.03 1.66
C MET A 138 9.29 -3.97 2.60
N ASN A 139 9.29 -4.78 3.65
CA ASN A 139 10.44 -4.89 4.56
C ASN A 139 11.63 -5.60 3.91
N SER A 140 11.42 -6.59 3.05
CA SER A 140 12.47 -7.29 2.32
C SER A 140 13.12 -6.43 1.23
N VAL A 141 12.37 -5.52 0.61
CA VAL A 141 12.88 -4.55 -0.38
C VAL A 141 14.03 -3.72 0.17
N GLN A 142 14.12 -3.54 1.48
CA GLN A 142 15.24 -2.87 2.14
C GLN A 142 16.58 -3.56 1.94
N PHE A 143 16.54 -4.84 1.62
CA PHE A 143 17.71 -5.70 1.46
C PHE A 143 17.97 -6.10 0.01
N LEU A 144 17.15 -5.62 -0.94
CA LEU A 144 17.38 -5.88 -2.36
C LEU A 144 18.69 -5.22 -2.79
N GLU A 145 19.65 -6.05 -3.15
CA GLU A 145 20.97 -5.63 -3.60
C GLU A 145 20.97 -5.19 -5.07
N SER A 146 19.87 -5.40 -5.82
CA SER A 146 19.83 -5.11 -7.25
C SER A 146 18.86 -4.00 -7.59
N GLU A 147 19.36 -2.92 -8.17
CA GLU A 147 18.60 -1.85 -8.83
C GLU A 147 17.61 -2.36 -9.87
N SER A 148 17.88 -3.55 -10.43
CA SER A 148 17.11 -4.12 -11.52
C SER A 148 15.66 -4.46 -11.15
N GLU A 149 15.36 -4.82 -9.91
CA GLU A 149 14.00 -5.16 -9.50
C GLU A 149 13.12 -3.93 -9.28
N LEU A 150 13.68 -2.86 -8.70
CA LEU A 150 12.98 -1.57 -8.57
C LEU A 150 12.82 -0.85 -9.92
N ILE A 151 13.76 -1.09 -10.85
CA ILE A 151 13.75 -0.50 -12.20
C ILE A 151 12.82 -1.28 -13.14
N ASN A 152 12.76 -2.61 -13.03
CA ASN A 152 11.90 -3.45 -13.87
C ASN A 152 10.40 -3.31 -13.53
N ASP A 153 10.08 -2.77 -12.38
CA ASP A 153 8.71 -2.44 -11.99
C ASP A 153 8.15 -1.19 -12.72
N TYR A 154 9.00 -0.47 -13.46
CA TYR A 154 8.61 0.64 -14.30
C TYR A 154 8.70 0.25 -15.77
N PRO A 155 7.59 0.27 -16.54
CA PRO A 155 7.70 0.12 -17.99
C PRO A 155 8.59 1.24 -18.52
N LYS A 156 9.63 0.87 -19.28
CA LYS A 156 10.43 1.84 -20.01
C LYS A 156 9.50 2.55 -20.98
N ARG A 157 9.42 3.88 -20.90
CA ARG A 157 8.87 4.66 -22.00
C ARG A 157 9.86 4.57 -23.14
N ASP A 158 9.44 3.98 -24.26
CA ASP A 158 10.10 4.15 -25.55
C ASP A 158 9.96 5.59 -26.05
#